data_6d10258fd091ea5c20812f44260f9e17
#
_entry.id   6d10258fd091ea5c20812f44260f9e17
#
_cell.length_a   1.000
_cell.length_b   1.000
_cell.length_c   1.000
_cell.angle_alpha   90.00
_cell.angle_beta   90.00
_cell.angle_gamma   90.00
#
_symmetry.space_group_name_H-M   'P 1'
#
loop_
_entity.id
_entity.type
_entity.pdbx_description
1 polymer ?
#
loop_
_entity_poly.entity_id
_entity_poly.type
_entity_poly.pdbx_seq_one_letter_code
_entity_poly.pdbx_strand_id
1 'polypeptide(L)'
;MRSSISATLTALALFCSVAASAQTDIIISEPTGGSRIIPKEIYGQFAEHLGSCIYGGIWVGKDSPIPNQDGYRSDVLEALKALQIPVLRWPGGCFADDYHWMDGVGPQENRPAISNGNWGGTLEDNSFGTHEFLNLCELLGCEAYVCGNVGSGSVEELAKWVEYMTSDSQSSVAEMRRRNGRDKPWKVRYLGIGNEAWGCGGNMPADYYTLLYRRYTTYIREWDGNELYLIASGANSYDTAWTESLLKNIGDKADGMGVHYYAVPNWSAKGSATDFSEREYARLLAKAVDIEDVIQEHIKVMDRLDPERKVDLLIDEWGTWYEVEPGTNPGHLFQQNTMRDAMVAALSLNVFHKYTDRIKMTNIAQMVNVLQAMILTDTTGRMVLTPTYHVYEMYRIFQDAEALDVQNDYPLQVVGNDSYPGLSVTAARKDGKLMIALVNTGLKKDIAVRIDAGSVVEELSPSSQIKARILTCNDIRDHNTFDNAHQVEPQNFYSFKKRDGRLELSVPARSIITLEI
;
A
#
# COMPACT_ATOMS: atom_id res chain seq x y z
N MET A 1 -29.90 -10.59 -87.31
CA MET A 1 -28.66 -10.75 -86.59
C MET A 1 -28.85 -10.14 -85.17
N ARG A 2 -29.06 -10.99 -84.21
CA ARG A 2 -29.18 -10.57 -82.79
C ARG A 2 -27.95 -11.05 -82.07
N SER A 3 -27.11 -10.14 -81.56
CA SER A 3 -25.95 -10.48 -80.71
C SER A 3 -26.37 -10.43 -79.25
N SER A 4 -26.29 -11.55 -78.62
CA SER A 4 -26.47 -11.69 -77.16
C SER A 4 -25.16 -11.38 -76.40
N ILE A 5 -25.17 -10.37 -75.53
CA ILE A 5 -24.06 -10.08 -74.62
C ILE A 5 -24.33 -10.84 -73.32
N SER A 6 -23.44 -11.79 -73.03
CA SER A 6 -23.44 -12.51 -71.74
C SER A 6 -22.66 -11.69 -70.69
N ALA A 7 -23.31 -11.25 -69.64
CA ALA A 7 -22.66 -10.59 -68.51
C ALA A 7 -22.32 -11.60 -67.43
N THR A 8 -21.04 -11.84 -67.21
CA THR A 8 -20.53 -12.68 -66.14
C THR A 8 -20.41 -11.88 -64.86
N LEU A 9 -21.25 -12.13 -63.86
CA LEU A 9 -21.14 -11.56 -62.51
C LEU A 9 -20.06 -12.35 -61.74
N THR A 10 -18.95 -11.69 -61.46
CA THR A 10 -17.92 -12.21 -60.52
C THR A 10 -18.30 -11.76 -59.13
N ALA A 11 -18.77 -12.68 -58.28
CA ALA A 11 -19.02 -12.43 -56.86
C ALA A 11 -17.67 -12.42 -56.11
N LEU A 12 -17.27 -11.25 -55.65
CA LEU A 12 -16.11 -11.07 -54.77
C LEU A 12 -16.56 -11.41 -53.32
N ALA A 13 -16.20 -12.61 -52.86
CA ALA A 13 -16.39 -12.99 -51.45
C ALA A 13 -15.33 -12.28 -50.60
N LEU A 14 -15.72 -11.24 -49.87
CA LEU A 14 -14.90 -10.68 -48.81
C LEU A 14 -14.82 -11.70 -47.66
N PHE A 15 -13.72 -12.40 -47.56
CA PHE A 15 -13.34 -13.09 -46.34
C PHE A 15 -12.91 -12.06 -45.30
N CYS A 16 -13.80 -11.63 -44.40
CA CYS A 16 -13.41 -11.04 -43.15
C CYS A 16 -12.73 -12.12 -42.32
N SER A 17 -11.41 -12.19 -42.37
CA SER A 17 -10.63 -12.91 -41.39
C SER A 17 -10.75 -12.15 -40.05
N VAL A 18 -11.66 -12.61 -39.20
CA VAL A 18 -11.60 -12.30 -37.78
C VAL A 18 -10.31 -12.92 -37.29
N ALA A 19 -9.26 -12.13 -37.13
CA ALA A 19 -8.07 -12.57 -36.43
C ALA A 19 -8.54 -12.96 -35.03
N ALA A 20 -8.64 -14.24 -34.75
CA ALA A 20 -8.80 -14.73 -33.38
C ALA A 20 -7.59 -14.19 -32.62
N SER A 21 -7.80 -13.29 -31.66
CA SER A 21 -6.72 -12.86 -30.77
C SER A 21 -6.19 -14.13 -30.12
N ALA A 22 -4.87 -14.34 -30.19
CA ALA A 22 -4.25 -15.49 -29.56
C ALA A 22 -4.64 -15.45 -28.05
N GLN A 23 -5.18 -16.56 -27.57
CA GLN A 23 -5.55 -16.73 -26.18
C GLN A 23 -4.28 -16.92 -25.35
N THR A 24 -4.13 -16.18 -24.26
CA THR A 24 -2.99 -16.30 -23.34
C THR A 24 -3.28 -17.36 -22.30
N ASP A 25 -2.38 -18.30 -22.15
CA ASP A 25 -2.44 -19.31 -21.11
C ASP A 25 -1.85 -18.78 -19.81
N ILE A 26 -2.58 -18.97 -18.70
CA ILE A 26 -2.15 -18.69 -17.33
C ILE A 26 -2.11 -20.04 -16.60
N ILE A 27 -0.94 -20.41 -16.12
CA ILE A 27 -0.74 -21.65 -15.36
C ILE A 27 -0.53 -21.27 -13.90
N ILE A 28 -1.38 -21.81 -13.01
CA ILE A 28 -1.26 -21.67 -11.56
C ILE A 28 -0.82 -23.01 -10.98
N SER A 29 0.23 -22.99 -10.17
CA SER A 29 0.84 -24.19 -9.60
C SER A 29 1.20 -23.99 -8.13
N GLU A 30 1.47 -25.10 -7.43
CA GLU A 30 2.00 -25.10 -6.08
C GLU A 30 3.30 -24.28 -6.00
N PRO A 31 3.53 -23.57 -4.87
CA PRO A 31 4.69 -22.69 -4.74
C PRO A 31 6.00 -23.49 -4.76
N THR A 32 6.93 -23.07 -5.61
CA THR A 32 8.27 -23.63 -5.66
C THR A 32 9.05 -23.21 -4.40
N GLY A 33 9.58 -24.17 -3.66
CA GLY A 33 10.36 -23.87 -2.43
C GLY A 33 9.57 -23.95 -1.12
N GLY A 34 8.29 -24.32 -1.17
CA GLY A 34 7.43 -24.51 0.01
C GLY A 34 6.34 -23.45 0.16
N SER A 35 5.48 -23.68 1.14
CA SER A 35 4.35 -22.78 1.43
C SER A 35 4.80 -21.38 1.79
N ARG A 36 4.16 -20.36 1.19
CA ARG A 36 4.41 -18.93 1.45
C ARG A 36 3.08 -18.26 1.76
N ILE A 37 2.93 -17.75 2.95
CA ILE A 37 1.73 -16.99 3.34
C ILE A 37 1.91 -15.52 2.96
N ILE A 38 0.89 -14.93 2.39
CA ILE A 38 0.79 -13.49 2.17
C ILE A 38 0.40 -12.85 3.51
N PRO A 39 1.32 -12.24 4.27
CA PRO A 39 0.96 -11.64 5.53
C PRO A 39 -0.11 -10.55 5.30
N LYS A 40 -1.10 -10.48 6.15
CA LYS A 40 -2.11 -9.42 6.05
C LYS A 40 -1.47 -8.03 6.12
N GLU A 41 -0.35 -7.88 6.80
CA GLU A 41 0.41 -6.63 6.97
C GLU A 41 0.95 -6.06 5.63
N ILE A 42 0.96 -6.83 4.54
CA ILE A 42 1.17 -6.33 3.15
C ILE A 42 0.13 -5.25 2.78
N TYR A 43 -1.03 -5.24 3.43
CA TYR A 43 -2.11 -4.27 3.22
C TYR A 43 -2.11 -3.13 4.24
N GLY A 44 -0.96 -2.88 4.87
CA GLY A 44 -0.77 -1.83 5.85
C GLY A 44 -0.98 -0.43 5.29
N GLN A 45 -1.30 0.47 6.19
CA GLN A 45 -1.57 1.88 5.90
C GLN A 45 -0.58 2.78 6.63
N PHE A 46 -0.46 4.01 6.15
CA PHE A 46 0.39 5.03 6.74
C PHE A 46 -0.38 6.32 6.92
N ALA A 47 -0.28 6.90 8.09
CA ALA A 47 -0.81 8.20 8.43
C ALA A 47 0.28 9.08 9.06
N GLU A 48 0.39 10.31 8.59
CA GLU A 48 1.38 11.27 9.06
C GLU A 48 0.72 12.61 9.40
N HIS A 49 1.29 13.34 10.35
CA HIS A 49 0.99 14.76 10.54
C HIS A 49 1.50 15.56 9.34
N LEU A 50 0.79 15.42 8.23
CA LEU A 50 1.08 16.04 6.94
C LEU A 50 -0.22 16.49 6.30
N GLY A 51 -0.28 17.77 5.91
CA GLY A 51 -1.45 18.35 5.26
C GLY A 51 -2.73 18.08 6.05
N SER A 52 -3.69 17.47 5.42
CA SER A 52 -4.96 17.07 6.04
C SER A 52 -5.12 15.54 6.16
N CYS A 53 -4.01 14.80 6.34
CA CYS A 53 -4.11 13.37 6.62
C CYS A 53 -4.76 13.14 8.00
N ILE A 54 -4.26 13.81 9.03
CA ILE A 54 -4.81 13.71 10.39
C ILE A 54 -5.96 14.70 10.57
N TYR A 55 -5.66 16.01 10.63
CA TYR A 55 -6.65 17.05 10.90
C TYR A 55 -7.52 17.35 9.69
N GLY A 56 -8.85 17.16 9.84
CA GLY A 56 -9.82 17.26 8.75
C GLY A 56 -9.97 15.99 7.92
N GLY A 57 -8.97 15.12 7.97
CA GLY A 57 -8.98 13.80 7.35
C GLY A 57 -9.52 12.73 8.30
N ILE A 58 -8.69 12.24 9.20
CA ILE A 58 -9.07 11.23 10.19
C ILE A 58 -9.76 11.85 11.40
N TRP A 59 -9.25 12.98 11.85
CA TRP A 59 -9.62 13.66 13.10
C TRP A 59 -10.23 15.03 12.85
N VAL A 60 -11.38 15.28 13.43
CA VAL A 60 -12.08 16.57 13.35
C VAL A 60 -12.40 17.16 14.72
N GLY A 61 -12.11 16.42 15.80
CA GLY A 61 -12.47 16.80 17.15
C GLY A 61 -13.95 16.49 17.49
N LYS A 62 -14.21 16.32 18.79
CA LYS A 62 -15.54 15.87 19.28
C LYS A 62 -16.64 16.88 19.02
N ASP A 63 -16.33 18.17 19.04
CA ASP A 63 -17.28 19.27 18.88
C ASP A 63 -17.49 19.69 17.41
N SER A 64 -16.87 18.98 16.47
CA SER A 64 -17.00 19.27 15.04
C SER A 64 -18.45 19.06 14.55
N PRO A 65 -18.96 19.92 13.66
CA PRO A 65 -20.24 19.70 12.98
C PRO A 65 -20.18 18.54 11.97
N ILE A 66 -18.98 18.10 11.58
CA ILE A 66 -18.78 16.93 10.74
C ILE A 66 -19.09 15.68 11.57
N PRO A 67 -19.92 14.73 11.07
CA PRO A 67 -20.25 13.52 11.79
C PRO A 67 -18.99 12.78 12.27
N ASN A 68 -18.91 12.53 13.57
CA ASN A 68 -17.76 11.91 14.18
C ASN A 68 -18.13 10.99 15.34
N GLN A 69 -17.27 10.02 15.61
CA GLN A 69 -17.27 9.19 16.80
C GLN A 69 -16.08 9.59 17.66
N ASP A 70 -16.32 10.29 18.77
CA ASP A 70 -15.28 10.76 19.70
C ASP A 70 -14.17 11.61 19.06
N GLY A 71 -14.48 12.30 17.96
CA GLY A 71 -13.56 13.16 17.20
C GLY A 71 -13.03 12.52 15.91
N TYR A 72 -13.15 11.21 15.72
CA TYR A 72 -12.81 10.53 14.46
C TYR A 72 -13.96 10.69 13.47
N ARG A 73 -13.67 11.07 12.23
CA ARG A 73 -14.69 11.13 11.17
C ARG A 73 -15.38 9.79 11.00
N SER A 74 -16.70 9.77 11.13
CA SER A 74 -17.49 8.53 11.05
C SER A 74 -17.39 7.85 9.69
N ASP A 75 -17.47 8.62 8.60
CA ASP A 75 -17.36 8.14 7.23
C ASP A 75 -15.99 7.50 6.93
N VAL A 76 -14.90 8.17 7.36
CA VAL A 76 -13.53 7.65 7.21
C VAL A 76 -13.35 6.38 8.05
N LEU A 77 -13.84 6.38 9.31
CA LEU A 77 -13.75 5.22 10.19
C LEU A 77 -14.48 4.00 9.61
N GLU A 78 -15.67 4.19 9.04
CA GLU A 78 -16.44 3.12 8.38
C GLU A 78 -15.71 2.58 7.15
N ALA A 79 -15.17 3.45 6.31
CA ALA A 79 -14.42 3.06 5.12
C ALA A 79 -13.17 2.23 5.48
N LEU A 80 -12.42 2.65 6.51
CA LEU A 80 -11.22 1.94 6.97
C LEU A 80 -11.55 0.59 7.62
N LYS A 81 -12.65 0.50 8.38
CA LYS A 81 -13.16 -0.78 8.89
C LYS A 81 -13.54 -1.74 7.76
N ALA A 82 -14.15 -1.23 6.69
CA ALA A 82 -14.50 -2.03 5.52
C ALA A 82 -13.26 -2.59 4.80
N LEU A 83 -12.14 -1.88 4.79
CA LEU A 83 -10.87 -2.36 4.26
C LEU A 83 -10.23 -3.46 5.13
N GLN A 84 -10.60 -3.56 6.42
CA GLN A 84 -9.94 -4.46 7.37
C GLN A 84 -8.44 -4.25 7.39
N ILE A 85 -8.02 -2.97 7.52
CA ILE A 85 -6.59 -2.63 7.54
C ILE A 85 -5.89 -3.38 8.68
N PRO A 86 -4.75 -4.05 8.41
CA PRO A 86 -4.10 -4.89 9.42
C PRO A 86 -3.16 -4.12 10.34
N VAL A 87 -2.55 -3.05 9.84
CA VAL A 87 -1.55 -2.25 10.56
C VAL A 87 -1.62 -0.80 10.09
N LEU A 88 -1.45 0.12 11.04
CA LEU A 88 -1.40 1.55 10.78
C LEU A 88 -0.11 2.15 11.35
N ARG A 89 0.72 2.73 10.48
CA ARG A 89 1.96 3.43 10.81
C ARG A 89 1.69 4.90 11.11
N TRP A 90 2.26 5.43 12.21
CA TRP A 90 2.11 6.80 12.70
C TRP A 90 3.28 7.15 13.65
N PRO A 91 3.69 8.40 13.94
CA PRO A 91 3.08 9.71 13.56
C PRO A 91 3.59 10.26 12.23
N GLY A 92 4.47 9.58 11.57
CA GLY A 92 5.09 10.00 10.33
C GLY A 92 6.07 8.98 9.82
N GLY A 93 6.61 9.26 8.75
CA GLY A 93 7.55 9.86 7.89
C GLY A 93 8.46 10.88 8.57
N CYS A 94 8.80 11.89 7.83
CA CYS A 94 9.71 12.94 8.32
C CYS A 94 9.25 13.57 9.63
N PHE A 95 7.93 13.69 9.84
CA PHE A 95 7.41 14.25 11.08
C PHE A 95 7.77 13.40 12.31
N ALA A 96 7.95 12.09 12.19
CA ALA A 96 8.27 11.20 13.32
C ALA A 96 9.56 11.62 14.05
N ASP A 97 10.59 12.05 13.32
CA ASP A 97 11.89 12.42 13.86
C ASP A 97 11.96 13.87 14.38
N ASP A 98 10.83 14.59 14.32
CA ASP A 98 10.62 15.93 14.89
C ASP A 98 9.48 15.93 15.94
N TYR A 99 8.79 14.79 16.13
CA TYR A 99 7.66 14.65 17.04
C TYR A 99 8.09 14.31 18.46
N HIS A 100 7.69 15.15 19.42
CA HIS A 100 7.86 14.93 20.85
C HIS A 100 6.54 14.42 21.45
N TRP A 101 6.46 13.14 21.77
CA TRP A 101 5.22 12.48 22.17
C TRP A 101 4.52 13.09 23.40
N MET A 102 5.28 13.73 24.30
CA MET A 102 4.74 14.43 25.46
C MET A 102 3.81 15.58 25.07
N ASP A 103 4.01 16.19 23.90
CA ASP A 103 3.18 17.27 23.39
C ASP A 103 1.77 16.76 22.99
N GLY A 104 1.65 15.49 22.64
CA GLY A 104 0.40 14.85 22.21
C GLY A 104 -0.33 14.07 23.32
N VAL A 105 -0.05 14.33 24.62
CA VAL A 105 -0.72 13.64 25.73
C VAL A 105 -1.25 14.62 26.77
N GLY A 106 -2.20 14.17 27.59
CA GLY A 106 -2.90 15.02 28.56
C GLY A 106 -4.12 15.73 27.97
N PRO A 107 -4.73 16.65 28.71
CA PRO A 107 -5.89 17.44 28.27
C PRO A 107 -5.56 18.23 26.99
N GLN A 108 -6.38 18.09 25.95
CA GLN A 108 -6.11 18.67 24.63
C GLN A 108 -5.92 20.18 24.66
N GLU A 109 -6.68 20.89 25.52
CA GLU A 109 -6.59 22.34 25.70
C GLU A 109 -5.25 22.82 26.28
N ASN A 110 -4.45 21.92 26.84
CA ASN A 110 -3.15 22.23 27.44
C ASN A 110 -1.98 21.77 26.57
N ARG A 111 -2.26 21.11 25.46
CA ARG A 111 -1.21 20.63 24.54
C ARG A 111 -0.59 21.81 23.78
N PRO A 112 0.74 21.84 23.59
CA PRO A 112 1.37 22.92 22.85
C PRO A 112 1.04 22.83 21.37
N ALA A 113 0.84 23.96 20.71
CA ALA A 113 0.82 24.04 19.27
C ALA A 113 2.24 24.21 18.73
N ILE A 114 2.62 23.40 17.75
CA ILE A 114 3.94 23.40 17.14
C ILE A 114 3.85 23.73 15.66
N SER A 115 4.91 24.28 15.08
CA SER A 115 5.00 24.49 13.63
C SER A 115 5.60 23.25 13.00
N ASN A 116 4.89 22.66 12.03
CA ASN A 116 5.36 21.53 11.26
C ASN A 116 6.38 21.99 10.21
N GLY A 117 7.66 21.95 10.57
CA GLY A 117 8.75 22.42 9.73
C GLY A 117 8.98 21.55 8.49
N ASN A 118 8.57 20.29 8.53
CA ASN A 118 8.71 19.36 7.40
C ASN A 118 7.64 19.59 6.33
N TRP A 119 6.40 19.92 6.76
CA TRP A 119 5.25 19.91 5.87
C TRP A 119 4.49 21.25 5.86
N GLY A 120 4.96 22.16 5.02
CA GLY A 120 4.24 23.40 4.70
C GLY A 120 4.14 24.43 5.81
N GLY A 121 4.86 24.27 6.93
CA GLY A 121 4.81 25.17 8.07
C GLY A 121 3.44 25.20 8.77
N THR A 122 2.65 24.15 8.63
CA THR A 122 1.32 24.03 9.23
C THR A 122 1.38 24.00 10.74
N LEU A 123 0.41 24.62 11.41
CA LEU A 123 0.29 24.56 12.86
C LEU A 123 -0.34 23.23 13.27
N GLU A 124 0.39 22.42 14.03
CA GLU A 124 -0.08 21.20 14.66
C GLU A 124 -0.53 21.55 16.09
N ASP A 125 -1.81 21.39 16.39
CA ASP A 125 -2.36 21.68 17.72
C ASP A 125 -2.22 20.52 18.70
N ASN A 126 -1.68 19.40 18.25
CA ASN A 126 -1.49 18.17 19.01
C ASN A 126 -2.78 17.59 19.62
N SER A 127 -3.97 17.98 19.10
CA SER A 127 -5.24 17.41 19.55
C SER A 127 -5.40 15.92 19.18
N PHE A 128 -4.59 15.46 18.23
CA PHE A 128 -4.42 14.03 17.91
C PHE A 128 -3.00 13.59 18.30
N GLY A 129 -2.90 12.71 19.29
CA GLY A 129 -1.63 12.20 19.81
C GLY A 129 -1.71 10.72 20.14
N THR A 130 -0.92 10.29 21.14
CA THR A 130 -0.79 8.86 21.49
C THR A 130 -2.13 8.20 21.81
N HIS A 131 -2.98 8.84 22.61
CA HIS A 131 -4.29 8.28 22.98
C HIS A 131 -5.21 8.16 21.78
N GLU A 132 -5.30 9.22 20.99
CA GLU A 132 -6.16 9.28 19.83
C GLU A 132 -5.72 8.25 18.78
N PHE A 133 -4.41 8.10 18.54
CA PHE A 133 -3.88 7.12 17.60
C PHE A 133 -4.13 5.67 18.05
N LEU A 134 -3.76 5.32 19.29
CA LEU A 134 -3.90 3.94 19.78
C LEU A 134 -5.37 3.53 19.95
N ASN A 135 -6.24 4.47 20.35
CA ASN A 135 -7.68 4.22 20.37
C ASN A 135 -8.26 4.05 18.96
N LEU A 136 -7.75 4.78 17.95
CA LEU A 136 -8.11 4.56 16.54
C LEU A 136 -7.76 3.14 16.11
N CYS A 137 -6.56 2.65 16.44
CA CYS A 137 -6.15 1.28 16.12
C CYS A 137 -7.08 0.25 16.77
N GLU A 138 -7.48 0.45 18.03
CA GLU A 138 -8.47 -0.41 18.71
C GLU A 138 -9.85 -0.37 18.01
N LEU A 139 -10.32 0.81 17.59
CA LEU A 139 -11.59 0.96 16.88
C LEU A 139 -11.58 0.30 15.49
N LEU A 140 -10.44 0.29 14.84
CA LEU A 140 -10.24 -0.34 13.52
C LEU A 140 -9.93 -1.84 13.64
N GLY A 141 -9.48 -2.30 14.81
CA GLY A 141 -9.02 -3.67 15.03
C GLY A 141 -7.70 -3.97 14.32
N CYS A 142 -6.83 -2.96 14.16
CA CYS A 142 -5.52 -3.09 13.51
C CYS A 142 -4.37 -2.97 14.51
N GLU A 143 -3.20 -3.48 14.13
CA GLU A 143 -1.97 -3.30 14.90
C GLU A 143 -1.44 -1.86 14.77
N ALA A 144 -0.91 -1.33 15.84
CA ALA A 144 -0.22 -0.05 15.83
C ALA A 144 1.25 -0.22 15.42
N TYR A 145 1.71 0.57 14.45
CA TYR A 145 3.12 0.76 14.13
C TYR A 145 3.53 2.18 14.50
N VAL A 146 4.21 2.31 15.63
CA VAL A 146 4.65 3.60 16.17
C VAL A 146 6.07 3.90 15.71
N CYS A 147 6.29 5.02 15.01
CA CYS A 147 7.63 5.50 14.64
C CYS A 147 8.21 6.37 15.76
N GLY A 148 9.33 5.95 16.36
CA GLY A 148 10.03 6.69 17.38
C GLY A 148 10.97 7.75 16.82
N ASN A 149 11.10 8.86 17.55
CA ASN A 149 11.98 9.98 17.20
C ASN A 149 13.43 9.68 17.58
N VAL A 150 14.28 9.46 16.59
CA VAL A 150 15.75 9.31 16.76
C VAL A 150 16.53 10.51 16.17
N GLY A 151 15.84 11.41 15.49
CA GLY A 151 16.40 12.64 14.92
C GLY A 151 16.63 13.71 15.99
N SER A 152 15.56 14.37 16.43
CA SER A 152 15.61 15.41 17.46
C SER A 152 15.36 14.87 18.88
N GLY A 153 14.81 13.65 19.02
CA GLY A 153 14.45 13.05 20.31
C GLY A 153 15.63 12.46 21.08
N SER A 154 15.33 11.93 22.26
CA SER A 154 16.31 11.29 23.12
C SER A 154 15.96 9.83 23.42
N VAL A 155 16.98 9.05 23.78
CA VAL A 155 16.83 7.65 24.21
C VAL A 155 15.83 7.53 25.38
N GLU A 156 15.93 8.44 26.35
CA GLU A 156 15.04 8.47 27.51
C GLU A 156 13.59 8.73 27.09
N GLU A 157 13.39 9.64 26.14
CA GLU A 157 12.07 10.00 25.63
C GLU A 157 11.38 8.81 24.98
N LEU A 158 12.05 8.10 24.05
CA LEU A 158 11.47 6.92 23.41
C LEU A 158 11.23 5.79 24.42
N ALA A 159 12.16 5.53 25.32
CA ALA A 159 11.99 4.52 26.37
C ALA A 159 10.77 4.81 27.27
N LYS A 160 10.57 6.07 27.65
CA LYS A 160 9.40 6.51 28.41
C LYS A 160 8.11 6.43 27.60
N TRP A 161 8.16 6.68 26.30
CA TRP A 161 6.98 6.55 25.45
C TRP A 161 6.50 5.10 25.38
N VAL A 162 7.43 4.15 25.17
CA VAL A 162 7.12 2.72 25.21
C VAL A 162 6.54 2.32 26.57
N GLU A 163 7.14 2.76 27.68
CA GLU A 163 6.62 2.52 29.03
C GLU A 163 5.21 3.11 29.22
N TYR A 164 4.98 4.33 28.76
CA TYR A 164 3.68 5.00 28.81
C TYR A 164 2.60 4.19 28.12
N MET A 165 2.90 3.68 26.92
CA MET A 165 1.94 2.93 26.12
C MET A 165 1.66 1.54 26.66
N THR A 166 2.68 0.83 27.17
CA THR A 166 2.63 -0.61 27.34
C THR A 166 2.79 -1.12 28.77
N SER A 167 3.18 -0.28 29.75
CA SER A 167 3.39 -0.73 31.13
C SER A 167 2.15 -0.57 32.02
N ASP A 168 1.85 -1.60 32.80
CA ASP A 168 0.84 -1.58 33.88
C ASP A 168 1.46 -1.37 35.28
N SER A 169 2.73 -0.99 35.34
CA SER A 169 3.46 -0.73 36.58
C SER A 169 2.90 0.48 37.37
N GLN A 170 3.41 0.68 38.59
CA GLN A 170 3.10 1.88 39.40
C GLN A 170 4.13 3.01 39.19
N SER A 171 4.82 3.02 38.05
CA SER A 171 5.75 4.09 37.72
C SER A 171 5.03 5.41 37.46
N SER A 172 5.76 6.51 37.62
CA SER A 172 5.20 7.85 37.36
C SER A 172 4.71 8.03 35.93
N VAL A 173 5.31 7.30 34.97
CA VAL A 173 4.95 7.34 33.55
C VAL A 173 3.65 6.56 33.32
N ALA A 174 3.49 5.35 33.87
CA ALA A 174 2.25 4.59 33.79
C ALA A 174 1.10 5.31 34.55
N GLU A 175 1.39 5.91 35.71
CA GLU A 175 0.43 6.74 36.44
C GLU A 175 0.02 7.99 35.65
N MET A 176 0.91 8.58 34.86
CA MET A 176 0.57 9.67 33.96
C MET A 176 -0.46 9.23 32.90
N ARG A 177 -0.29 8.05 32.28
CA ARG A 177 -1.29 7.49 31.37
C ARG A 177 -2.66 7.36 32.05
N ARG A 178 -2.71 6.82 33.28
CA ARG A 178 -3.96 6.67 34.03
C ARG A 178 -4.61 8.02 34.29
N ARG A 179 -3.85 8.99 34.74
CA ARG A 179 -4.36 10.38 34.95
C ARG A 179 -4.86 11.01 33.65
N ASN A 180 -4.29 10.63 32.50
CA ASN A 180 -4.71 11.08 31.19
C ASN A 180 -5.91 10.29 30.63
N GLY A 181 -6.57 9.46 31.49
CA GLY A 181 -7.84 8.81 31.18
C GLY A 181 -7.74 7.39 30.63
N ARG A 182 -6.54 6.80 30.58
CA ARG A 182 -6.36 5.41 30.14
C ARG A 182 -5.80 4.55 31.26
N ASP A 183 -6.66 3.74 31.86
CA ASP A 183 -6.29 2.87 32.99
C ASP A 183 -5.36 1.73 32.56
N LYS A 184 -5.77 0.93 31.56
CA LYS A 184 -4.99 -0.19 31.05
C LYS A 184 -4.04 0.20 29.94
N PRO A 185 -2.84 -0.41 29.85
CA PRO A 185 -1.95 -0.18 28.72
C PRO A 185 -2.59 -0.67 27.40
N TRP A 186 -2.09 -0.13 26.29
CA TRP A 186 -2.37 -0.68 24.97
C TRP A 186 -1.39 -1.83 24.68
N LYS A 187 -1.70 -2.58 23.63
CA LYS A 187 -0.73 -3.45 22.98
C LYS A 187 -0.15 -2.71 21.78
N VAL A 188 1.17 -2.59 21.75
CA VAL A 188 1.93 -2.01 20.64
C VAL A 188 2.91 -3.07 20.17
N ARG A 189 2.71 -3.57 18.97
CA ARG A 189 3.57 -4.62 18.41
C ARG A 189 4.75 -4.05 17.66
N TYR A 190 4.53 -3.09 16.77
CA TYR A 190 5.54 -2.58 15.87
C TYR A 190 6.09 -1.24 16.36
N LEU A 191 7.41 -1.18 16.50
CA LEU A 191 8.13 0.02 16.91
C LEU A 191 9.24 0.34 15.92
N GLY A 192 9.08 1.43 15.16
CA GLY A 192 10.12 1.98 14.31
C GLY A 192 11.14 2.77 15.12
N ILE A 193 12.40 2.54 14.85
CA ILE A 193 13.51 3.28 15.45
C ILE A 193 13.99 4.31 14.43
N GLY A 194 13.25 5.43 14.36
CA GLY A 194 13.45 6.50 13.40
C GLY A 194 12.78 6.26 12.03
N ASN A 195 12.81 7.27 11.19
CA ASN A 195 12.35 7.29 9.81
C ASN A 195 13.39 7.96 8.93
N GLU A 196 13.68 7.39 7.73
CA GLU A 196 14.57 8.01 6.72
C GLU A 196 15.80 8.68 7.33
N ALA A 197 16.50 7.97 8.21
CA ALA A 197 17.62 8.52 8.96
C ALA A 197 18.75 9.05 8.05
N TRP A 198 18.83 8.57 6.81
CA TRP A 198 19.72 9.07 5.75
C TRP A 198 19.29 10.44 5.19
N GLY A 199 18.04 10.85 5.41
CA GLY A 199 17.42 12.08 4.90
C GLY A 199 16.83 12.92 6.03
N CYS A 200 15.52 13.17 5.97
CA CYS A 200 14.81 14.03 6.91
C CYS A 200 14.88 13.56 8.37
N GLY A 201 15.09 12.28 8.61
CA GLY A 201 15.24 11.71 9.96
C GLY A 201 16.61 11.94 10.61
N GLY A 202 17.42 12.86 10.10
CA GLY A 202 18.66 13.27 10.75
C GLY A 202 19.89 13.37 9.85
N ASN A 203 19.75 13.08 8.55
CA ASN A 203 20.83 13.16 7.56
C ASN A 203 22.11 12.41 8.01
N MET A 204 21.92 11.19 8.47
CA MET A 204 22.95 10.36 9.11
C MET A 204 23.65 9.44 8.08
N PRO A 205 24.96 9.19 8.19
CA PRO A 205 25.55 8.02 7.55
C PRO A 205 25.08 6.73 8.25
N ALA A 206 25.03 5.62 7.52
CA ALA A 206 24.50 4.34 8.00
C ALA A 206 25.18 3.86 9.30
N ASP A 207 26.50 3.96 9.40
CA ASP A 207 27.25 3.52 10.59
C ASP A 207 26.87 4.33 11.84
N TYR A 208 26.63 5.64 11.70
CA TYR A 208 26.17 6.46 12.82
C TYR A 208 24.75 6.07 13.25
N TYR A 209 23.84 5.86 12.30
CA TYR A 209 22.49 5.40 12.60
C TYR A 209 22.51 4.04 13.34
N THR A 210 23.34 3.08 12.92
CA THR A 210 23.41 1.78 13.59
C THR A 210 23.88 1.89 15.05
N LEU A 211 24.78 2.83 15.37
CA LEU A 211 25.20 3.12 16.74
C LEU A 211 24.06 3.74 17.57
N LEU A 212 23.29 4.65 16.97
CA LEU A 212 22.07 5.18 17.60
C LEU A 212 21.02 4.11 17.83
N TYR A 213 20.73 3.29 16.81
CA TYR A 213 19.78 2.17 16.92
C TYR A 213 20.13 1.28 18.12
N ARG A 214 21.40 0.83 18.22
CA ARG A 214 21.87 0.03 19.37
C ARG A 214 21.66 0.72 20.71
N ARG A 215 21.91 2.02 20.75
CA ARG A 215 21.75 2.83 21.96
C ARG A 215 20.28 2.94 22.36
N TYR A 216 19.39 3.26 21.43
CA TYR A 216 17.95 3.38 21.69
C TYR A 216 17.36 2.05 22.13
N THR A 217 17.59 0.97 21.39
CA THR A 217 17.04 -0.35 21.69
C THR A 217 17.57 -0.95 22.99
N THR A 218 18.75 -0.52 23.46
CA THR A 218 19.28 -0.95 24.77
C THR A 218 18.38 -0.55 25.95
N TYR A 219 17.66 0.57 25.84
CA TYR A 219 16.83 1.10 26.93
C TYR A 219 15.33 0.83 26.77
N ILE A 220 14.90 0.37 25.61
CA ILE A 220 13.54 -0.10 25.37
C ILE A 220 13.33 -1.41 26.13
N ARG A 221 12.15 -1.56 26.74
CA ARG A 221 11.77 -2.77 27.52
C ARG A 221 10.42 -3.28 27.05
N GLU A 222 10.27 -4.56 27.04
CA GLU A 222 9.00 -5.25 26.91
C GLU A 222 8.31 -5.25 28.28
N TRP A 223 7.30 -4.41 28.41
CA TRP A 223 6.55 -4.28 29.65
C TRP A 223 5.33 -5.22 29.64
N ASP A 224 5.07 -5.86 30.77
CA ASP A 224 3.85 -6.62 31.04
C ASP A 224 3.48 -7.65 29.92
N GLY A 225 4.50 -8.26 29.33
CA GLY A 225 4.34 -9.25 28.25
C GLY A 225 3.93 -8.65 26.91
N ASN A 226 4.14 -7.35 26.71
CA ASN A 226 4.00 -6.72 25.41
C ASN A 226 5.27 -6.94 24.58
N GLU A 227 5.25 -7.95 23.72
CA GLU A 227 6.34 -8.23 22.78
C GLU A 227 6.44 -7.13 21.71
N LEU A 228 7.65 -6.62 21.50
CA LEU A 228 7.94 -5.59 20.50
C LEU A 228 8.64 -6.21 19.29
N TYR A 229 8.20 -5.82 18.12
CA TYR A 229 8.86 -6.05 16.85
C TYR A 229 9.59 -4.75 16.44
N LEU A 230 10.92 -4.76 16.51
CA LEU A 230 11.77 -3.58 16.32
C LEU A 230 12.15 -3.42 14.85
N ILE A 231 11.76 -2.28 14.26
CA ILE A 231 11.98 -1.96 12.86
C ILE A 231 13.07 -0.90 12.73
N ALA A 232 14.13 -1.21 12.00
CA ALA A 232 15.16 -0.24 11.68
C ALA A 232 14.73 0.67 10.52
N SER A 233 15.04 1.97 10.61
CA SER A 233 14.97 2.89 9.47
C SER A 233 15.90 2.41 8.37
N GLY A 234 15.33 1.91 7.30
CA GLY A 234 16.05 1.22 6.24
C GLY A 234 16.42 2.14 5.08
N ALA A 235 16.62 1.53 3.92
CA ALA A 235 17.25 2.15 2.78
C ALA A 235 16.30 3.00 1.92
N ASN A 236 16.87 3.94 1.18
CA ASN A 236 16.20 4.64 0.10
C ASN A 236 16.36 3.88 -1.21
N SER A 237 15.27 3.35 -1.75
CA SER A 237 15.26 2.73 -3.08
C SER A 237 16.42 1.70 -3.24
N TYR A 238 17.33 1.89 -4.18
CA TYR A 238 18.45 0.99 -4.50
C TYR A 238 19.66 1.09 -3.56
N ASP A 239 19.60 1.80 -2.44
CA ASP A 239 20.75 1.93 -1.53
C ASP A 239 21.00 0.65 -0.72
N THR A 240 21.48 -0.38 -1.38
CA THR A 240 21.84 -1.66 -0.75
C THR A 240 23.05 -1.55 0.19
N ALA A 241 23.87 -0.50 0.08
CA ALA A 241 24.96 -0.27 1.01
C ALA A 241 24.44 0.08 2.42
N TRP A 242 23.34 0.82 2.50
CA TRP A 242 22.64 1.06 3.76
C TRP A 242 22.16 -0.24 4.39
N THR A 243 21.44 -1.09 3.64
CA THR A 243 20.98 -2.41 4.08
C THR A 243 22.14 -3.30 4.54
N GLU A 244 23.28 -3.30 3.80
CA GLU A 244 24.47 -4.05 4.19
C GLU A 244 25.04 -3.57 5.53
N SER A 245 25.11 -2.26 5.77
CA SER A 245 25.57 -1.69 7.04
C SER A 245 24.63 -2.07 8.19
N LEU A 246 23.31 -1.99 8.00
CA LEU A 246 22.34 -2.41 9.01
C LEU A 246 22.52 -3.88 9.41
N LEU A 247 22.55 -4.79 8.44
CA LEU A 247 22.68 -6.22 8.73
C LEU A 247 23.99 -6.55 9.45
N LYS A 248 25.11 -5.95 9.07
CA LYS A 248 26.40 -6.18 9.72
C LYS A 248 26.45 -5.68 11.16
N ASN A 249 25.77 -4.59 11.46
CA ASN A 249 25.93 -3.89 12.74
C ASN A 249 24.78 -4.11 13.72
N ILE A 250 23.57 -4.36 13.23
CA ILE A 250 22.35 -4.49 14.04
C ILE A 250 21.43 -5.65 13.64
N GLY A 251 21.84 -6.52 12.71
CA GLY A 251 21.04 -7.67 12.28
C GLY A 251 20.75 -8.68 13.39
N ASP A 252 21.45 -8.61 14.52
CA ASP A 252 21.21 -9.38 15.74
C ASP A 252 20.18 -8.74 16.70
N LYS A 253 19.64 -7.57 16.36
CA LYS A 253 18.80 -6.72 17.22
C LYS A 253 17.55 -6.18 16.54
N ALA A 254 17.51 -6.18 15.22
CA ALA A 254 16.36 -5.75 14.45
C ALA A 254 15.55 -6.96 14.02
N ASP A 255 14.22 -6.89 14.15
CA ASP A 255 13.30 -7.90 13.64
C ASP A 255 12.96 -7.62 12.17
N GLY A 256 12.97 -6.35 11.78
CA GLY A 256 12.77 -5.92 10.40
C GLY A 256 13.51 -4.63 10.04
N MET A 257 13.61 -4.38 8.76
CA MET A 257 14.15 -3.14 8.22
C MET A 257 13.28 -2.61 7.09
N GLY A 258 13.04 -1.30 7.09
CA GLY A 258 12.26 -0.62 6.06
C GLY A 258 13.05 -0.45 4.76
N VAL A 259 12.35 -0.35 3.65
CA VAL A 259 12.83 0.20 2.39
C VAL A 259 11.72 1.08 1.84
N HIS A 260 12.06 2.32 1.51
CA HIS A 260 11.12 3.28 0.92
C HIS A 260 11.29 3.35 -0.59
N TYR A 261 10.16 3.32 -1.30
CA TYR A 261 10.16 3.43 -2.75
C TYR A 261 8.92 4.16 -3.28
N TYR A 262 9.13 5.23 -4.04
CA TYR A 262 8.05 5.93 -4.74
C TYR A 262 8.16 5.73 -6.26
N ALA A 263 7.06 5.35 -6.88
CA ALA A 263 6.93 5.38 -8.33
C ALA A 263 6.74 6.83 -8.79
N VAL A 264 7.80 7.45 -9.26
CA VAL A 264 7.85 8.84 -9.72
C VAL A 264 8.33 8.87 -11.16
N PRO A 265 7.57 9.48 -12.09
CA PRO A 265 8.01 9.56 -13.49
C PRO A 265 9.37 10.24 -13.65
N ASN A 266 9.56 11.35 -12.94
CA ASN A 266 10.82 12.10 -12.86
C ASN A 266 10.77 13.01 -11.63
N TRP A 267 11.75 12.95 -10.74
CA TRP A 267 11.80 13.75 -9.51
C TRP A 267 11.84 15.27 -9.76
N SER A 268 12.41 15.71 -10.90
CA SER A 268 12.45 17.13 -11.28
C SER A 268 11.21 17.62 -12.05
N ALA A 269 10.33 16.70 -12.47
CA ALA A 269 9.12 16.99 -13.23
C ALA A 269 8.13 15.82 -13.01
N LYS A 270 7.49 15.81 -11.85
CA LYS A 270 6.63 14.70 -11.41
C LYS A 270 5.37 14.54 -12.25
N GLY A 271 4.91 15.65 -12.87
CA GLY A 271 3.72 15.68 -13.70
C GLY A 271 2.41 15.75 -12.90
N SER A 272 1.30 15.92 -13.63
CA SER A 272 -0.03 16.01 -13.06
C SER A 272 -0.57 14.63 -12.66
N ALA A 273 -1.35 14.61 -11.59
CA ALA A 273 -2.10 13.42 -11.17
C ALA A 273 -3.22 13.05 -12.17
N THR A 274 -3.84 14.03 -12.83
CA THR A 274 -5.03 13.84 -13.67
C THR A 274 -4.83 14.15 -15.14
N ASP A 275 -3.92 15.08 -15.49
CA ASP A 275 -3.64 15.46 -16.88
C ASP A 275 -2.28 14.88 -17.31
N PHE A 276 -2.29 13.71 -17.93
CA PHE A 276 -1.10 12.99 -18.37
C PHE A 276 -1.32 12.28 -19.71
N SER A 277 -0.25 12.11 -20.46
CA SER A 277 -0.22 11.42 -21.75
C SER A 277 -0.09 9.89 -21.57
N GLU A 278 -0.36 9.12 -22.66
CA GLU A 278 -0.09 7.68 -22.70
C GLU A 278 1.40 7.36 -22.42
N ARG A 279 2.32 8.25 -22.76
CA ARG A 279 3.75 8.08 -22.49
C ARG A 279 4.08 8.25 -21.00
N GLU A 280 3.47 9.22 -20.33
CA GLU A 280 3.64 9.43 -18.88
C GLU A 280 2.98 8.29 -18.09
N TYR A 281 1.83 7.78 -18.55
CA TYR A 281 1.24 6.57 -18.03
C TYR A 281 2.22 5.39 -18.11
N ALA A 282 2.78 5.12 -19.30
CA ALA A 282 3.72 4.02 -19.50
C ALA A 282 4.97 4.16 -18.62
N ARG A 283 5.52 5.37 -18.53
CA ARG A 283 6.67 5.65 -17.68
C ARG A 283 6.39 5.39 -16.21
N LEU A 284 5.22 5.80 -15.72
CA LEU A 284 4.86 5.55 -14.33
C LEU A 284 4.70 4.06 -14.05
N LEU A 285 4.06 3.31 -14.93
CA LEU A 285 3.92 1.85 -14.74
C LEU A 285 5.27 1.13 -14.78
N ALA A 286 6.19 1.56 -15.66
CA ALA A 286 7.56 1.05 -15.65
C ALA A 286 8.23 1.33 -14.30
N LYS A 287 8.06 2.56 -13.75
CA LYS A 287 8.56 2.89 -12.41
C LYS A 287 7.87 2.10 -11.30
N ALA A 288 6.59 1.82 -11.43
CA ALA A 288 5.89 1.01 -10.44
C ALA A 288 6.43 -0.42 -10.35
N VAL A 289 6.82 -1.02 -11.48
CA VAL A 289 7.39 -2.38 -11.48
C VAL A 289 8.89 -2.41 -11.19
N ASP A 290 9.63 -1.30 -11.31
CA ASP A 290 11.03 -1.19 -10.85
C ASP A 290 11.18 -1.54 -9.34
N ILE A 291 10.10 -1.47 -8.56
CA ILE A 291 10.11 -1.92 -7.16
C ILE A 291 10.49 -3.40 -7.02
N GLU A 292 10.21 -4.23 -8.02
CA GLU A 292 10.62 -5.64 -8.03
C GLU A 292 12.14 -5.77 -8.05
N ASP A 293 12.82 -4.97 -8.87
CA ASP A 293 14.29 -4.95 -8.95
C ASP A 293 14.89 -4.42 -7.63
N VAL A 294 14.29 -3.36 -7.04
CA VAL A 294 14.71 -2.85 -5.73
C VAL A 294 14.65 -3.96 -4.68
N ILE A 295 13.51 -4.65 -4.57
CA ILE A 295 13.31 -5.76 -3.64
C ILE A 295 14.37 -6.86 -3.85
N GLN A 296 14.59 -7.26 -5.10
CA GLN A 296 15.56 -8.31 -5.42
C GLN A 296 17.00 -7.93 -5.03
N GLU A 297 17.40 -6.67 -5.27
CA GLU A 297 18.74 -6.22 -4.89
C GLU A 297 18.94 -6.22 -3.36
N HIS A 298 17.93 -5.79 -2.58
CA HIS A 298 17.98 -5.89 -1.12
C HIS A 298 17.98 -7.35 -0.65
N ILE A 299 17.13 -8.21 -1.20
CA ILE A 299 17.08 -9.64 -0.85
C ILE A 299 18.44 -10.31 -1.12
N LYS A 300 19.14 -10.01 -2.22
CA LYS A 300 20.49 -10.55 -2.49
C LYS A 300 21.48 -10.22 -1.37
N VAL A 301 21.44 -9.01 -0.83
CA VAL A 301 22.28 -8.62 0.30
C VAL A 301 21.84 -9.32 1.58
N MET A 302 20.53 -9.37 1.82
CA MET A 302 19.95 -10.02 3.00
C MET A 302 20.24 -11.52 3.03
N ASP A 303 20.05 -12.25 1.93
CA ASP A 303 20.30 -13.69 1.86
C ASP A 303 21.79 -14.06 2.06
N ARG A 304 22.70 -13.13 1.69
CA ARG A 304 24.13 -13.29 1.96
C ARG A 304 24.52 -13.08 3.41
N LEU A 305 23.91 -12.11 4.11
CA LEU A 305 24.31 -11.67 5.45
C LEU A 305 23.40 -12.21 6.55
N ASP A 306 22.17 -12.54 6.21
CA ASP A 306 21.16 -13.15 7.07
C ASP A 306 20.51 -14.36 6.37
N PRO A 307 21.27 -15.44 6.13
CA PRO A 307 20.76 -16.63 5.45
C PRO A 307 19.70 -17.39 6.24
N GLU A 308 19.65 -17.17 7.55
CA GLU A 308 18.62 -17.76 8.45
C GLU A 308 17.31 -16.97 8.42
N ARG A 309 17.27 -15.84 7.68
CA ARG A 309 16.09 -14.98 7.49
C ARG A 309 15.47 -14.51 8.82
N LYS A 310 16.31 -14.02 9.72
CA LYS A 310 15.89 -13.49 11.03
C LYS A 310 15.37 -12.06 10.94
N VAL A 311 15.83 -11.30 9.94
CA VAL A 311 15.44 -9.91 9.72
C VAL A 311 14.52 -9.85 8.52
N ASP A 312 13.29 -9.39 8.73
CA ASP A 312 12.32 -9.23 7.67
C ASP A 312 12.57 -7.96 6.82
N LEU A 313 12.15 -8.00 5.57
CA LEU A 313 12.09 -6.82 4.70
C LEU A 313 10.71 -6.21 4.78
N LEU A 314 10.63 -4.90 5.01
CA LEU A 314 9.40 -4.15 4.99
C LEU A 314 9.46 -3.06 3.92
N ILE A 315 8.39 -2.90 3.14
CA ILE A 315 8.25 -1.74 2.24
C ILE A 315 7.31 -0.77 2.95
N ASP A 316 7.78 -0.20 4.03
CA ASP A 316 6.96 0.54 4.99
C ASP A 316 6.67 1.99 4.60
N GLU A 317 7.09 2.39 3.38
CA GLU A 317 6.66 3.60 2.72
C GLU A 317 6.75 3.45 1.19
N TRP A 318 5.61 3.49 0.48
CA TRP A 318 5.57 3.37 -0.97
C TRP A 318 4.32 4.01 -1.56
N GLY A 319 4.36 4.33 -2.84
CA GLY A 319 3.21 4.88 -3.56
C GLY A 319 3.61 5.68 -4.80
N THR A 320 2.68 6.50 -5.29
CA THR A 320 2.91 7.45 -6.37
C THR A 320 3.09 8.86 -5.81
N TRP A 321 3.90 9.67 -6.50
CA TRP A 321 4.13 11.05 -6.11
C TRP A 321 4.14 11.97 -7.34
N TYR A 322 3.15 12.87 -7.41
CA TYR A 322 3.01 13.86 -8.49
C TYR A 322 3.21 15.29 -7.97
N GLU A 323 3.10 16.26 -8.88
CA GLU A 323 2.90 17.65 -8.47
C GLU A 323 1.56 17.74 -7.71
N VAL A 324 1.52 18.61 -6.69
CA VAL A 324 0.29 18.83 -5.92
C VAL A 324 -0.82 19.43 -6.78
N GLU A 325 -2.06 19.19 -6.40
CA GLU A 325 -3.19 19.80 -7.09
C GLU A 325 -3.10 21.34 -7.09
N PRO A 326 -3.37 21.99 -8.23
CA PRO A 326 -3.28 23.43 -8.34
C PRO A 326 -4.13 24.16 -7.28
N GLY A 327 -3.53 25.17 -6.64
CA GLY A 327 -4.19 25.95 -5.60
C GLY A 327 -4.12 25.38 -4.19
N THR A 328 -3.50 24.21 -4.01
CA THR A 328 -3.22 23.64 -2.69
C THR A 328 -1.84 24.05 -2.17
N ASN A 329 -1.61 23.90 -0.86
CA ASN A 329 -0.28 24.14 -0.28
C ASN A 329 0.71 23.06 -0.78
N PRO A 330 1.82 23.43 -1.42
CA PRO A 330 2.78 22.46 -1.94
C PRO A 330 3.34 21.49 -0.87
N GLY A 331 3.47 21.94 0.38
CA GLY A 331 3.93 21.13 1.49
C GLY A 331 2.91 20.14 2.03
N HIS A 332 1.67 20.18 1.56
CA HIS A 332 0.63 19.22 1.99
C HIS A 332 0.54 17.97 1.12
N LEU A 333 1.26 17.93 0.01
CA LEU A 333 1.33 16.80 -0.92
C LEU A 333 -0.05 16.24 -1.34
N PHE A 334 -1.05 17.13 -1.42
CA PHE A 334 -2.39 16.74 -1.86
C PHE A 334 -2.40 16.53 -3.38
N GLN A 335 -2.76 15.34 -3.81
CA GLN A 335 -2.94 14.96 -5.21
C GLN A 335 -4.19 14.12 -5.40
N GLN A 336 -4.77 14.16 -6.60
CA GLN A 336 -5.82 13.24 -7.02
C GLN A 336 -5.24 11.84 -7.28
N ASN A 337 -6.13 10.85 -7.25
CA ASN A 337 -5.82 9.46 -7.58
C ASN A 337 -6.76 8.99 -8.68
N THR A 338 -6.20 8.55 -9.81
CA THR A 338 -6.94 8.08 -10.98
C THR A 338 -6.90 6.56 -11.08
N MET A 339 -7.51 6.01 -12.13
CA MET A 339 -7.36 4.57 -12.44
C MET A 339 -5.90 4.18 -12.70
N ARG A 340 -5.02 5.12 -13.10
CA ARG A 340 -3.57 4.91 -13.20
C ARG A 340 -2.96 4.50 -11.85
N ASP A 341 -3.38 5.16 -10.77
CA ASP A 341 -2.91 4.86 -9.40
C ASP A 341 -3.42 3.49 -8.93
N ALA A 342 -4.65 3.12 -9.29
CA ALA A 342 -5.16 1.78 -9.07
C ALA A 342 -4.32 0.71 -9.78
N MET A 343 -3.87 0.96 -11.03
CA MET A 343 -2.97 0.06 -11.74
C MET A 343 -1.63 -0.07 -11.00
N VAL A 344 -1.04 1.05 -10.55
CA VAL A 344 0.19 1.03 -9.75
C VAL A 344 0.02 0.19 -8.49
N ALA A 345 -1.06 0.43 -7.73
CA ALA A 345 -1.33 -0.33 -6.50
C ALA A 345 -1.46 -1.84 -6.78
N ALA A 346 -2.22 -2.23 -7.78
CA ALA A 346 -2.41 -3.63 -8.13
C ALA A 346 -1.11 -4.31 -8.61
N LEU A 347 -0.29 -3.62 -9.42
CA LEU A 347 1.00 -4.12 -9.87
C LEU A 347 1.97 -4.30 -8.69
N SER A 348 2.07 -3.32 -7.81
CA SER A 348 2.94 -3.38 -6.63
C SER A 348 2.51 -4.48 -5.67
N LEU A 349 1.21 -4.63 -5.37
CA LEU A 349 0.70 -5.73 -4.55
C LEU A 349 1.00 -7.09 -5.17
N ASN A 350 0.84 -7.25 -6.50
CA ASN A 350 1.19 -8.49 -7.19
C ASN A 350 2.69 -8.80 -7.07
N VAL A 351 3.56 -7.78 -7.08
CA VAL A 351 5.00 -7.95 -6.83
C VAL A 351 5.23 -8.38 -5.39
N PHE A 352 4.64 -7.71 -4.41
CA PHE A 352 4.84 -8.06 -2.98
C PHE A 352 4.44 -9.51 -2.68
N HIS A 353 3.36 -10.02 -3.28
CA HIS A 353 2.93 -11.41 -3.12
C HIS A 353 3.98 -12.45 -3.60
N LYS A 354 4.85 -12.09 -4.53
CA LYS A 354 5.92 -13.00 -5.01
C LYS A 354 7.03 -13.20 -3.97
N TYR A 355 7.27 -12.20 -3.08
CA TYR A 355 8.41 -12.15 -2.18
C TYR A 355 8.02 -12.25 -0.70
N THR A 356 6.88 -12.87 -0.39
CA THR A 356 6.34 -13.01 0.98
C THR A 356 7.17 -13.91 1.88
N ASP A 357 8.12 -14.61 1.35
CA ASP A 357 9.16 -15.31 2.14
C ASP A 357 10.12 -14.33 2.84
N ARG A 358 10.26 -13.11 2.35
CA ARG A 358 11.11 -12.04 2.90
C ARG A 358 10.33 -10.78 3.29
N ILE A 359 9.32 -10.39 2.49
CA ILE A 359 8.48 -9.21 2.77
C ILE A 359 7.37 -9.58 3.74
N LYS A 360 7.31 -8.89 4.88
CA LYS A 360 6.29 -9.15 5.91
C LYS A 360 5.30 -8.02 6.13
N MET A 361 5.62 -6.82 5.68
CA MET A 361 4.75 -5.65 5.81
C MET A 361 4.98 -4.68 4.65
N THR A 362 3.93 -3.98 4.23
CA THR A 362 4.05 -2.78 3.41
C THR A 362 3.06 -1.72 3.90
N ASN A 363 3.42 -0.43 3.78
CA ASN A 363 2.54 0.66 4.19
C ASN A 363 2.45 1.68 3.06
N ILE A 364 1.28 1.77 2.43
CA ILE A 364 1.08 2.72 1.34
C ILE A 364 0.99 4.15 1.86
N ALA A 365 1.62 5.08 1.17
CA ALA A 365 1.63 6.50 1.50
C ALA A 365 0.60 7.27 0.64
N GLN A 366 -0.49 7.88 1.25
CA GLN A 366 -0.84 7.72 2.65
C GLN A 366 -2.35 7.42 2.74
N MET A 367 -2.85 7.20 3.94
CA MET A 367 -4.22 6.73 4.12
C MET A 367 -5.28 7.74 3.66
N VAL A 368 -5.13 9.03 4.00
CA VAL A 368 -6.11 10.09 3.71
C VAL A 368 -5.42 11.34 3.16
N ASN A 369 -5.94 11.92 2.09
CA ASN A 369 -5.61 13.23 1.51
C ASN A 369 -4.17 13.46 1.02
N VAL A 370 -3.26 12.54 1.19
CA VAL A 370 -1.84 12.75 0.92
C VAL A 370 -1.33 11.69 -0.05
N LEU A 371 -0.61 12.09 -1.08
CA LEU A 371 0.00 11.22 -2.09
C LEU A 371 -1.00 10.21 -2.67
N GLN A 372 -0.68 8.92 -2.67
CA GLN A 372 -1.57 7.87 -3.15
C GLN A 372 -2.61 7.47 -2.09
N ALA A 373 -3.52 8.41 -1.79
CA ALA A 373 -4.50 8.25 -0.72
C ALA A 373 -5.60 7.23 -1.06
N MET A 374 -6.05 6.51 -0.02
CA MET A 374 -7.26 5.69 -0.09
C MET A 374 -8.51 6.57 -0.16
N ILE A 375 -8.53 7.65 0.61
CA ILE A 375 -9.69 8.48 0.89
C ILE A 375 -9.30 9.95 0.69
N LEU A 376 -10.18 10.71 0.04
CA LEU A 376 -10.08 12.17 0.00
C LEU A 376 -11.24 12.76 0.78
N THR A 377 -10.97 13.82 1.55
CA THR A 377 -11.96 14.54 2.34
C THR A 377 -11.84 16.04 2.10
N ASP A 378 -12.92 16.77 2.36
CA ASP A 378 -12.90 18.23 2.33
C ASP A 378 -13.37 18.86 3.66
N THR A 379 -13.23 20.16 3.76
CA THR A 379 -13.60 20.93 4.96
C THR A 379 -15.12 21.07 5.14
N THR A 380 -15.93 20.68 4.16
CA THR A 380 -17.40 20.70 4.24
C THR A 380 -17.99 19.40 4.77
N GLY A 381 -17.15 18.40 5.01
CA GLY A 381 -17.56 17.09 5.51
C GLY A 381 -17.83 16.06 4.41
N ARG A 382 -17.51 16.35 3.13
CA ARG A 382 -17.62 15.36 2.05
C ARG A 382 -16.41 14.42 2.07
N MET A 383 -16.64 13.18 1.66
CA MET A 383 -15.63 12.14 1.50
C MET A 383 -15.80 11.46 0.14
N VAL A 384 -14.69 11.02 -0.44
CA VAL A 384 -14.69 10.19 -1.64
C VAL A 384 -13.63 9.09 -1.53
N LEU A 385 -14.01 7.88 -1.96
CA LEU A 385 -13.10 6.74 -2.07
C LEU A 385 -12.36 6.80 -3.40
N THR A 386 -11.05 6.64 -3.39
CA THR A 386 -10.24 6.68 -4.61
C THR A 386 -10.24 5.33 -5.34
N PRO A 387 -9.84 5.26 -6.61
CA PRO A 387 -9.62 3.98 -7.28
C PRO A 387 -8.59 3.09 -6.57
N THR A 388 -7.61 3.67 -5.87
CA THR A 388 -6.64 2.93 -5.03
C THR A 388 -7.33 2.22 -3.86
N TYR A 389 -8.29 2.88 -3.17
CA TYR A 389 -9.12 2.25 -2.14
C TYR A 389 -9.79 0.98 -2.65
N HIS A 390 -10.38 1.05 -3.83
CA HIS A 390 -11.09 -0.08 -4.42
C HIS A 390 -10.18 -1.26 -4.78
N VAL A 391 -8.91 -1.01 -5.11
CA VAL A 391 -7.94 -2.09 -5.25
C VAL A 391 -7.73 -2.80 -3.92
N TYR A 392 -7.49 -2.07 -2.83
CA TYR A 392 -7.32 -2.66 -1.50
C TYR A 392 -8.56 -3.44 -1.06
N GLU A 393 -9.75 -2.89 -1.31
CA GLU A 393 -11.03 -3.56 -1.03
C GLU A 393 -11.15 -4.90 -1.79
N MET A 394 -10.81 -4.92 -3.08
CA MET A 394 -10.87 -6.13 -3.91
C MET A 394 -9.78 -7.14 -3.54
N TYR A 395 -8.59 -6.68 -3.16
CA TYR A 395 -7.43 -7.52 -2.81
C TYR A 395 -7.47 -8.05 -1.37
N ARG A 396 -8.41 -7.60 -0.55
CA ARG A 396 -8.58 -8.12 0.82
C ARG A 396 -8.68 -9.65 0.90
N ILE A 397 -9.15 -10.30 -0.15
CA ILE A 397 -9.25 -11.76 -0.25
C ILE A 397 -7.91 -12.49 -0.13
N PHE A 398 -6.78 -11.80 -0.39
CA PHE A 398 -5.44 -12.37 -0.32
C PHE A 398 -4.79 -12.29 1.06
N GLN A 399 -5.38 -11.57 2.01
CA GLN A 399 -4.84 -11.47 3.38
C GLN A 399 -4.77 -12.85 4.03
N ASP A 400 -3.60 -13.22 4.56
CA ASP A 400 -3.30 -14.53 5.18
C ASP A 400 -3.57 -15.74 4.27
N ALA A 401 -3.54 -15.55 2.96
CA ALA A 401 -3.67 -16.60 1.97
C ALA A 401 -2.31 -17.20 1.61
N GLU A 402 -2.27 -18.46 1.20
CA GLU A 402 -1.08 -19.10 0.68
C GLU A 402 -0.83 -18.67 -0.77
N ALA A 403 0.29 -18.00 -1.02
CA ALA A 403 0.68 -17.58 -2.36
C ALA A 403 0.98 -18.78 -3.26
N LEU A 404 0.51 -18.73 -4.50
CA LEU A 404 0.74 -19.75 -5.53
C LEU A 404 1.66 -19.20 -6.61
N ASP A 405 2.37 -20.09 -7.30
CA ASP A 405 3.18 -19.72 -8.44
C ASP A 405 2.29 -19.50 -9.68
N VAL A 406 2.55 -18.43 -10.41
CA VAL A 406 1.81 -18.05 -11.61
C VAL A 406 2.76 -17.86 -12.78
N GLN A 407 2.46 -18.50 -13.91
CA GLN A 407 3.16 -18.31 -15.17
C GLN A 407 2.17 -17.81 -16.22
N ASN A 408 2.54 -16.78 -16.96
CA ASN A 408 1.87 -16.33 -18.16
C ASN A 408 2.90 -15.82 -19.16
N ASP A 409 2.60 -15.96 -20.45
CA ASP A 409 3.47 -15.59 -21.56
C ASP A 409 3.01 -14.31 -22.28
N TYR A 410 2.09 -13.55 -21.67
CA TYR A 410 1.61 -12.29 -22.26
C TYR A 410 2.76 -11.28 -22.36
N PRO A 411 2.96 -10.67 -23.54
CA PRO A 411 4.12 -9.81 -23.78
C PRO A 411 4.08 -8.53 -22.94
N LEU A 412 5.26 -8.01 -22.62
CA LEU A 412 5.40 -6.69 -22.05
C LEU A 412 4.84 -5.61 -23.00
N GLN A 413 4.24 -4.58 -22.43
CA GLN A 413 3.98 -3.34 -23.15
C GLN A 413 5.29 -2.55 -23.24
N VAL A 414 5.56 -1.97 -24.42
CA VAL A 414 6.75 -1.15 -24.66
C VAL A 414 6.32 0.17 -25.27
N VAL A 415 6.65 1.28 -24.61
CA VAL A 415 6.37 2.64 -25.09
C VAL A 415 7.64 3.49 -24.97
N GLY A 416 8.30 3.70 -26.09
CA GLY A 416 9.64 4.30 -26.10
C GLY A 416 10.66 3.39 -25.43
N ASN A 417 11.25 3.84 -24.34
CA ASN A 417 12.21 3.07 -23.53
C ASN A 417 11.56 2.42 -22.29
N ASP A 418 10.29 2.69 -22.05
CA ASP A 418 9.58 2.21 -20.87
C ASP A 418 8.92 0.86 -21.16
N SER A 419 9.08 -0.11 -20.28
CA SER A 419 8.57 -1.47 -20.41
C SER A 419 7.89 -1.90 -19.11
N TYR A 420 6.70 -2.51 -19.23
CA TYR A 420 5.91 -2.97 -18.09
C TYR A 420 4.99 -4.14 -18.48
N PRO A 421 4.50 -4.96 -17.54
CA PRO A 421 3.62 -6.07 -17.84
C PRO A 421 2.33 -5.61 -18.53
N GLY A 422 1.99 -6.21 -19.69
CA GLY A 422 0.71 -6.00 -20.34
C GLY A 422 -0.43 -6.71 -19.61
N LEU A 423 -0.10 -7.85 -18.98
CA LEU A 423 -0.97 -8.61 -18.09
C LEU A 423 -0.17 -9.00 -16.84
N SER A 424 -0.61 -8.55 -15.66
CA SER A 424 -0.06 -8.99 -14.38
C SER A 424 -1.07 -9.87 -13.66
N VAL A 425 -0.60 -10.96 -13.05
CA VAL A 425 -1.45 -11.95 -12.40
C VAL A 425 -0.84 -12.35 -11.06
N THR A 426 -1.68 -12.47 -10.05
CA THR A 426 -1.34 -13.11 -8.78
C THR A 426 -2.40 -14.13 -8.42
N ALA A 427 -2.02 -15.19 -7.72
CA ALA A 427 -2.93 -16.22 -7.23
C ALA A 427 -2.55 -16.67 -5.83
N ALA A 428 -3.57 -17.05 -5.05
CA ALA A 428 -3.39 -17.59 -3.72
C ALA A 428 -4.50 -18.56 -3.38
N ARG A 429 -4.29 -19.35 -2.31
CA ARG A 429 -5.27 -20.29 -1.78
C ARG A 429 -5.53 -20.02 -0.30
N LYS A 430 -6.80 -20.01 0.10
CA LYS A 430 -7.22 -19.88 1.50
C LYS A 430 -8.54 -20.61 1.72
N ASP A 431 -8.63 -21.39 2.79
CA ASP A 431 -9.87 -22.11 3.19
C ASP A 431 -10.48 -22.94 2.05
N GLY A 432 -9.63 -23.59 1.24
CA GLY A 432 -10.05 -24.41 0.10
C GLY A 432 -10.53 -23.63 -1.12
N LYS A 433 -10.41 -22.31 -1.13
CA LYS A 433 -10.76 -21.44 -2.25
C LYS A 433 -9.51 -20.94 -2.96
N LEU A 434 -9.62 -20.80 -4.27
CA LEU A 434 -8.62 -20.16 -5.11
C LEU A 434 -8.97 -18.70 -5.35
N MET A 435 -8.04 -17.80 -5.02
CA MET A 435 -8.13 -16.39 -5.32
C MET A 435 -7.18 -16.02 -6.44
N ILE A 436 -7.66 -15.22 -7.40
CA ILE A 436 -6.86 -14.75 -8.53
C ILE A 436 -7.12 -13.27 -8.75
N ALA A 437 -6.07 -12.49 -9.00
CA ALA A 437 -6.21 -11.14 -9.51
C ALA A 437 -5.53 -11.03 -10.89
N LEU A 438 -6.20 -10.35 -11.81
CA LEU A 438 -5.79 -10.12 -13.19
C LEU A 438 -5.77 -8.62 -13.45
N VAL A 439 -4.65 -8.07 -13.91
CA VAL A 439 -4.46 -6.65 -14.20
C VAL A 439 -4.11 -6.49 -15.68
N ASN A 440 -5.04 -5.97 -16.48
CA ASN A 440 -4.77 -5.59 -17.86
C ASN A 440 -4.39 -4.09 -17.91
N THR A 441 -3.12 -3.82 -18.08
CA THR A 441 -2.57 -2.47 -18.16
C THR A 441 -2.73 -1.83 -19.54
N GLY A 442 -3.16 -2.62 -20.54
CA GLY A 442 -3.35 -2.15 -21.90
C GLY A 442 -4.47 -1.12 -22.01
N LEU A 443 -4.23 -0.03 -22.76
CA LEU A 443 -5.21 1.08 -22.88
C LEU A 443 -6.33 0.80 -23.89
N LYS A 444 -6.16 -0.17 -24.79
CA LYS A 444 -7.06 -0.31 -25.99
C LYS A 444 -7.53 -1.74 -26.25
N LYS A 445 -6.85 -2.76 -25.72
CA LYS A 445 -7.12 -4.14 -26.10
C LYS A 445 -7.51 -5.00 -24.91
N ASP A 446 -8.59 -5.72 -25.06
CA ASP A 446 -8.96 -6.80 -24.16
C ASP A 446 -8.03 -8.00 -24.38
N ILE A 447 -7.78 -8.74 -23.32
CA ILE A 447 -6.92 -9.92 -23.35
C ILE A 447 -7.77 -11.15 -23.09
N ALA A 448 -7.85 -12.05 -24.07
CA ALA A 448 -8.46 -13.35 -23.89
C ALA A 448 -7.49 -14.26 -23.11
N VAL A 449 -7.92 -14.76 -21.96
CA VAL A 449 -7.11 -15.63 -21.10
C VAL A 449 -7.77 -16.96 -20.87
N ARG A 450 -6.93 -17.99 -20.68
CA ARG A 450 -7.33 -19.33 -20.25
C ARG A 450 -6.49 -19.70 -19.03
N ILE A 451 -7.15 -19.90 -17.90
CA ILE A 451 -6.53 -20.20 -16.62
C ILE A 451 -6.60 -21.69 -16.37
N ASP A 452 -5.44 -22.31 -16.17
CA ASP A 452 -5.24 -23.69 -15.76
C ASP A 452 -4.73 -23.71 -14.32
N ALA A 453 -5.52 -24.25 -13.42
CA ALA A 453 -5.20 -24.39 -12.01
C ALA A 453 -5.34 -25.86 -11.54
N GLY A 454 -5.32 -26.82 -12.48
CA GLY A 454 -5.58 -28.23 -12.21
C GLY A 454 -4.61 -28.92 -11.26
N SER A 455 -3.45 -28.29 -10.96
CA SER A 455 -2.52 -28.81 -9.95
C SER A 455 -2.81 -28.36 -8.52
N VAL A 456 -3.66 -27.34 -8.32
CA VAL A 456 -3.90 -26.69 -7.01
C VAL A 456 -5.34 -26.77 -6.52
N VAL A 457 -6.28 -27.11 -7.40
CA VAL A 457 -7.69 -27.34 -7.06
C VAL A 457 -8.14 -28.65 -7.70
N GLU A 458 -8.78 -29.54 -6.92
CA GLU A 458 -9.45 -30.71 -7.45
C GLU A 458 -10.65 -30.26 -8.30
N GLU A 459 -10.46 -30.17 -9.61
CA GLU A 459 -11.40 -29.73 -10.63
C GLU A 459 -12.15 -28.41 -10.31
N LEU A 460 -12.03 -27.46 -11.23
CA LEU A 460 -13.02 -26.37 -11.34
C LEU A 460 -14.38 -27.00 -11.69
N SER A 461 -15.02 -27.59 -10.65
CA SER A 461 -16.31 -28.24 -10.82
C SER A 461 -17.29 -27.29 -11.52
N PRO A 462 -18.15 -27.76 -12.42
CA PRO A 462 -19.20 -26.93 -13.03
C PRO A 462 -20.09 -26.23 -11.99
N SER A 463 -20.19 -26.79 -10.77
CA SER A 463 -20.97 -26.28 -9.66
C SER A 463 -20.25 -25.25 -8.77
N SER A 464 -18.95 -25.04 -8.90
CA SER A 464 -18.21 -24.04 -8.10
C SER A 464 -18.82 -22.65 -8.35
N GLN A 465 -19.23 -21.97 -7.28
CA GLN A 465 -19.65 -20.58 -7.39
C GLN A 465 -18.42 -19.68 -7.51
N ILE A 466 -18.32 -18.94 -8.61
CA ILE A 466 -17.26 -17.94 -8.80
C ILE A 466 -17.83 -16.58 -8.38
N LYS A 467 -17.17 -15.95 -7.41
CA LYS A 467 -17.37 -14.55 -7.14
C LYS A 467 -16.29 -13.77 -7.89
N ALA A 468 -16.73 -12.89 -8.76
CA ALA A 468 -15.81 -12.08 -9.55
C ALA A 468 -16.21 -10.61 -9.49
N ARG A 469 -15.21 -9.74 -9.32
CA ARG A 469 -15.38 -8.28 -9.35
C ARG A 469 -14.42 -7.68 -10.36
N ILE A 470 -14.81 -6.55 -10.93
CA ILE A 470 -14.00 -5.78 -11.87
C ILE A 470 -14.00 -4.31 -11.48
N LEU A 471 -12.81 -3.71 -11.49
CA LEU A 471 -12.60 -2.27 -11.48
C LEU A 471 -12.12 -1.88 -12.88
N THR A 472 -12.81 -0.96 -13.54
CA THR A 472 -12.49 -0.52 -14.91
C THR A 472 -12.95 0.91 -15.13
N CYS A 473 -12.50 1.51 -16.25
CA CYS A 473 -12.76 2.90 -16.61
C CYS A 473 -12.88 3.07 -18.12
N ASN A 474 -13.48 4.18 -18.56
CA ASN A 474 -13.51 4.57 -19.98
C ASN A 474 -12.20 5.22 -20.41
N ASP A 475 -11.62 6.06 -19.54
CA ASP A 475 -10.31 6.68 -19.71
C ASP A 475 -9.44 6.38 -18.50
N ILE A 476 -8.16 6.13 -18.70
CA ILE A 476 -7.22 5.83 -17.61
C ILE A 476 -7.05 6.99 -16.62
N ARG A 477 -7.50 8.20 -16.98
CA ARG A 477 -7.54 9.40 -16.14
C ARG A 477 -8.81 9.49 -15.30
N ASP A 478 -9.80 8.61 -15.51
CA ASP A 478 -11.03 8.60 -14.72
C ASP A 478 -10.70 8.44 -13.23
N HIS A 479 -11.38 9.25 -12.42
CA HIS A 479 -11.20 9.30 -10.97
C HIS A 479 -12.46 9.78 -10.27
N ASN A 480 -12.57 9.46 -9.02
CA ASN A 480 -13.69 9.89 -8.18
C ASN A 480 -13.44 11.29 -7.63
N THR A 481 -14.45 12.12 -7.67
CA THR A 481 -14.44 13.51 -7.17
C THR A 481 -15.58 13.71 -6.18
N PHE A 482 -15.55 14.78 -5.39
CA PHE A 482 -16.65 15.11 -4.48
C PHE A 482 -17.99 15.35 -5.18
N ASP A 483 -17.96 15.73 -6.46
CA ASP A 483 -19.18 15.96 -7.28
C ASP A 483 -19.58 14.72 -8.09
N ASN A 484 -18.67 13.75 -8.27
CA ASN A 484 -18.91 12.47 -8.94
C ASN A 484 -18.14 11.35 -8.22
N ALA A 485 -18.66 10.93 -7.08
CA ALA A 485 -17.97 10.01 -6.16
C ALA A 485 -17.93 8.55 -6.63
N HIS A 486 -18.67 8.20 -7.69
CA HIS A 486 -18.90 6.82 -8.12
C HIS A 486 -18.51 6.59 -9.59
N GLN A 487 -17.60 7.40 -10.15
CA GLN A 487 -17.17 7.26 -11.54
C GLN A 487 -16.34 5.99 -11.76
N VAL A 488 -15.53 5.61 -10.79
CA VAL A 488 -14.68 4.41 -10.82
C VAL A 488 -14.98 3.59 -9.56
N GLU A 489 -15.78 2.54 -9.72
CA GLU A 489 -16.19 1.64 -8.64
C GLU A 489 -16.15 0.17 -9.08
N PRO A 490 -15.88 -0.76 -8.18
CA PRO A 490 -15.93 -2.18 -8.48
C PRO A 490 -17.34 -2.66 -8.78
N GLN A 491 -17.47 -3.43 -9.85
CA GLN A 491 -18.73 -4.06 -10.25
C GLN A 491 -18.60 -5.58 -10.24
N ASN A 492 -19.74 -6.29 -10.18
CA ASN A 492 -19.74 -7.73 -10.37
C ASN A 492 -19.35 -8.08 -11.82
N PHE A 493 -18.52 -9.10 -11.97
CA PHE A 493 -18.06 -9.56 -13.27
C PHE A 493 -18.60 -10.96 -13.57
N TYR A 494 -19.20 -11.16 -14.74
CA TYR A 494 -19.86 -12.42 -15.13
C TYR A 494 -19.39 -12.99 -16.48
N SER A 495 -18.47 -12.29 -17.17
CA SER A 495 -18.01 -12.68 -18.51
C SER A 495 -16.91 -13.72 -18.45
N PHE A 496 -17.19 -14.90 -17.91
CA PHE A 496 -16.28 -16.05 -17.85
C PHE A 496 -17.00 -17.35 -18.19
N LYS A 497 -16.26 -18.34 -18.64
CA LYS A 497 -16.75 -19.68 -18.97
C LYS A 497 -15.81 -20.73 -18.37
N LYS A 498 -16.41 -21.82 -17.86
CA LYS A 498 -15.67 -23.03 -17.49
C LYS A 498 -15.70 -24.00 -18.66
N ARG A 499 -14.55 -24.45 -19.08
CA ARG A 499 -14.39 -25.39 -20.19
C ARG A 499 -13.21 -26.31 -19.93
N ASP A 500 -13.43 -27.62 -20.02
CA ASP A 500 -12.40 -28.66 -19.90
C ASP A 500 -11.50 -28.49 -18.65
N GLY A 501 -12.12 -28.19 -17.48
CA GLY A 501 -11.40 -27.95 -16.21
C GLY A 501 -10.65 -26.62 -16.12
N ARG A 502 -10.81 -25.73 -17.10
CA ARG A 502 -10.16 -24.42 -17.18
C ARG A 502 -11.17 -23.28 -17.11
N LEU A 503 -10.70 -22.11 -16.74
CA LEU A 503 -11.50 -20.89 -16.74
C LEU A 503 -11.08 -20.00 -17.91
N GLU A 504 -12.02 -19.68 -18.79
CA GLU A 504 -11.82 -18.78 -19.93
C GLU A 504 -12.57 -17.48 -19.69
N LEU A 505 -11.90 -16.33 -19.88
CA LEU A 505 -12.50 -15.01 -19.79
C LEU A 505 -11.76 -13.99 -20.67
N SER A 506 -12.41 -12.88 -20.95
CA SER A 506 -11.77 -11.70 -21.53
C SER A 506 -11.53 -10.68 -20.43
N VAL A 507 -10.27 -10.24 -20.25
CA VAL A 507 -9.88 -9.18 -19.32
C VAL A 507 -9.91 -7.87 -20.08
N PRO A 508 -10.90 -6.99 -19.85
CA PRO A 508 -11.02 -5.73 -20.58
C PRO A 508 -9.78 -4.85 -20.45
N ALA A 509 -9.55 -3.99 -21.43
CA ALA A 509 -8.53 -2.95 -21.33
C ALA A 509 -8.76 -2.08 -20.09
N ARG A 510 -7.69 -1.60 -19.46
CA ARG A 510 -7.77 -0.73 -18.28
C ARG A 510 -8.62 -1.33 -17.15
N SER A 511 -8.38 -2.61 -16.83
CA SER A 511 -9.17 -3.29 -15.80
C SER A 511 -8.34 -4.09 -14.81
N ILE A 512 -8.90 -4.22 -13.62
CA ILE A 512 -8.42 -5.10 -12.55
C ILE A 512 -9.58 -6.03 -12.20
N ILE A 513 -9.36 -7.33 -12.28
CA ILE A 513 -10.38 -8.34 -11.95
C ILE A 513 -9.88 -9.17 -10.77
N THR A 514 -10.75 -9.41 -9.80
CA THR A 514 -10.51 -10.43 -8.76
C THR A 514 -11.54 -11.54 -8.87
N LEU A 515 -11.07 -12.77 -8.65
CA LEU A 515 -11.88 -13.99 -8.67
C LEU A 515 -11.69 -14.74 -7.35
N GLU A 516 -12.77 -15.23 -6.77
CA GLU A 516 -12.83 -16.20 -5.68
C GLU A 516 -13.59 -17.43 -6.18
N ILE A 517 -12.94 -18.59 -6.21
CA ILE A 517 -13.44 -19.81 -6.81
C ILE A 517 -13.52 -20.92 -5.77
#